data_06fb6dbe7a2d172c5021add42a170fcf
#
_entry.id   06fb6dbe7a2d172c5021add42a170fcf
#
_cell.length_a   1.000
_cell.length_b   1.000
_cell.length_c   1.000
_cell.angle_alpha   90.00
_cell.angle_beta   90.00
_cell.angle_gamma   90.00
#
_symmetry.space_group_name_H-M   'P 1'
#
loop_
_entity.id
_entity.type
_entity.pdbx_description
1 polymer ?
#
loop_
_entity_poly.entity_id
_entity_poly.type
_entity_poly.pdbx_seq_one_letter_code
_entity_poly.pdbx_strand_id
1 'polypeptide(L)'
;LLLMKELGILEIIIPEIEMLYEFNQNNPHHHKDVFAHTVSVVKNTQKDLLTRITALFHDIGKPNTHSIDKNGISHYYGHENNSAEIASAALRRLKFPNDFIRDVDVLIRNHMIIFEKPGAKAIKKFICKVGIENLDKIFDHFYADMSSKKPPVDYSLIDSLKSKVDEII
;
A
#
# COMPACT_ATOMS: atom_id res chain seq x y z
N LEU A 1 16.60 0.31 1.58
CA LEU A 1 15.88 0.01 2.84
C LEU A 1 16.67 -0.98 3.69
N LEU A 2 17.02 -2.18 3.17
CA LEU A 2 17.74 -3.20 3.96
C LEU A 2 19.05 -2.67 4.57
N LEU A 3 19.91 -2.04 3.76
CA LEU A 3 21.16 -1.45 4.26
C LEU A 3 20.90 -0.34 5.30
N MET A 4 19.86 0.47 5.12
CA MET A 4 19.48 1.50 6.10
C MET A 4 19.06 0.89 7.43
N LYS A 5 18.33 -0.25 7.39
CA LYS A 5 17.97 -1.02 8.59
C LYS A 5 19.23 -1.57 9.28
N GLU A 6 20.10 -2.24 8.52
CA GLU A 6 21.37 -2.81 9.06
C GLU A 6 22.26 -1.76 9.75
N LEU A 7 22.23 -0.52 9.26
CA LEU A 7 23.00 0.60 9.80
C LEU A 7 22.26 1.38 10.90
N GLY A 8 21.04 1.00 11.29
CA GLY A 8 20.22 1.72 12.27
C GLY A 8 19.77 3.12 11.80
N ILE A 9 19.85 3.41 10.50
CA ILE A 9 19.49 4.72 9.94
C ILE A 9 17.98 4.81 9.71
N LEU A 10 17.34 3.68 9.38
CA LEU A 10 15.93 3.65 9.02
C LEU A 10 15.05 4.05 10.21
N GLU A 11 15.37 3.56 11.38
CA GLU A 11 14.68 3.84 12.65
C GLU A 11 14.84 5.32 13.09
N ILE A 12 15.94 5.96 12.72
CA ILE A 12 16.15 7.40 12.99
C ILE A 12 15.29 8.25 12.05
N ILE A 13 15.21 7.87 10.78
CA ILE A 13 14.48 8.64 9.75
C ILE A 13 12.98 8.35 9.82
N ILE A 14 12.59 7.07 9.95
CA ILE A 14 11.21 6.59 9.98
C ILE A 14 11.05 5.60 11.14
N PRO A 15 11.05 6.08 12.41
CA PRO A 15 10.92 5.20 13.58
C PRO A 15 9.63 4.37 13.54
N GLU A 16 8.60 4.86 12.86
CA GLU A 16 7.33 4.17 12.69
C GLU A 16 7.49 2.81 11.98
N ILE A 17 8.59 2.59 11.25
CA ILE A 17 8.84 1.34 10.51
C ILE A 17 9.18 0.16 11.43
N GLU A 18 9.66 0.43 12.65
CA GLU A 18 10.07 -0.63 13.59
C GLU A 18 8.91 -1.57 13.94
N MET A 19 7.68 -1.05 13.98
CA MET A 19 6.50 -1.87 14.25
C MET A 19 6.22 -2.95 13.20
N LEU A 20 6.85 -2.86 12.02
CA LEU A 20 6.72 -3.86 10.97
C LEU A 20 7.74 -5.00 11.10
N TYR A 21 8.79 -4.82 11.91
CA TYR A 21 9.83 -5.83 12.07
C TYR A 21 9.24 -7.02 12.81
N GLU A 22 9.49 -8.22 12.27
CA GLU A 22 9.00 -9.48 12.84
C GLU A 22 7.47 -9.55 13.03
N PHE A 23 6.72 -8.56 12.53
CA PHE A 23 5.27 -8.59 12.57
C PHE A 23 4.75 -9.61 11.56
N ASN A 24 4.46 -10.81 12.06
CA ASN A 24 3.94 -11.90 11.25
C ASN A 24 2.44 -11.74 11.02
N GLN A 25 2.02 -11.77 9.76
CA GLN A 25 0.63 -11.55 9.38
C GLN A 25 -0.31 -12.71 9.71
N ASN A 26 0.22 -13.90 10.06
CA ASN A 26 -0.56 -15.10 10.37
C ASN A 26 -1.67 -15.37 9.33
N ASN A 27 -1.35 -15.16 8.04
CA ASN A 27 -2.29 -15.23 6.93
C ASN A 27 -1.73 -16.18 5.85
N PRO A 28 -2.51 -17.15 5.34
CA PRO A 28 -2.03 -18.12 4.35
C PRO A 28 -1.54 -17.52 3.04
N HIS A 29 -1.95 -16.28 2.72
CA HIS A 29 -1.52 -15.56 1.52
C HIS A 29 -0.18 -14.83 1.67
N HIS A 30 0.34 -14.68 2.90
CA HIS A 30 1.58 -13.99 3.19
C HIS A 30 2.59 -14.94 3.83
N HIS A 31 3.76 -15.08 3.21
CA HIS A 31 4.87 -15.94 3.69
C HIS A 31 6.04 -15.12 4.25
N LYS A 32 5.91 -13.81 4.27
CA LYS A 32 6.91 -12.86 4.77
C LYS A 32 6.31 -12.05 5.93
N ASP A 33 7.17 -11.54 6.83
CA ASP A 33 6.75 -10.48 7.72
C ASP A 33 6.38 -9.22 6.93
N VAL A 34 5.69 -8.26 7.58
CA VAL A 34 5.19 -7.07 6.88
C VAL A 34 6.35 -6.22 6.36
N PHE A 35 7.47 -6.13 7.06
CA PHE A 35 8.63 -5.39 6.58
C PHE A 35 9.24 -6.00 5.31
N ALA A 36 9.45 -7.32 5.29
CA ALA A 36 9.97 -8.01 4.12
C ALA A 36 9.01 -7.93 2.91
N HIS A 37 7.70 -7.97 3.17
CA HIS A 37 6.67 -7.68 2.15
C HIS A 37 6.81 -6.25 1.62
N THR A 38 6.85 -5.25 2.50
CA THR A 38 7.02 -3.83 2.14
C THR A 38 8.26 -3.60 1.29
N VAL A 39 9.42 -4.18 1.67
CA VAL A 39 10.65 -4.10 0.87
C VAL A 39 10.46 -4.69 -0.53
N SER A 40 9.72 -5.81 -0.64
CA SER A 40 9.41 -6.45 -1.92
C SER A 40 8.51 -5.55 -2.79
N VAL A 41 7.47 -4.94 -2.20
CA VAL A 41 6.58 -4.01 -2.93
C VAL A 41 7.37 -2.79 -3.43
N VAL A 42 8.17 -2.14 -2.58
CA VAL A 42 9.02 -1.00 -3.00
C VAL A 42 9.98 -1.39 -4.13
N LYS A 43 10.53 -2.61 -4.10
CA LYS A 43 11.41 -3.11 -5.16
C LYS A 43 10.66 -3.27 -6.49
N ASN A 44 9.41 -3.71 -6.45
CA ASN A 44 8.60 -4.06 -7.61
C ASN A 44 7.90 -2.84 -8.23
N THR A 45 7.80 -1.70 -7.53
CA THR A 45 7.28 -0.45 -8.10
C THR A 45 8.23 0.16 -9.11
N GLN A 46 7.71 0.97 -10.02
CA GLN A 46 8.50 1.80 -10.93
C GLN A 46 9.45 2.73 -10.15
N LYS A 47 10.46 3.28 -10.87
CA LYS A 47 11.44 4.21 -10.28
C LYS A 47 10.85 5.63 -10.15
N ASP A 48 9.73 5.72 -9.47
CA ASP A 48 9.01 6.97 -9.16
C ASP A 48 8.94 7.18 -7.65
N LEU A 49 9.22 8.40 -7.19
CA LEU A 49 9.30 8.68 -5.76
C LEU A 49 7.93 8.52 -5.07
N LEU A 50 6.86 9.03 -5.69
CA LEU A 50 5.52 8.98 -5.13
C LEU A 50 5.06 7.54 -4.91
N THR A 51 5.20 6.68 -5.94
CA THR A 51 4.80 5.29 -5.85
C THR A 51 5.65 4.51 -4.83
N ARG A 52 6.96 4.79 -4.76
CA ARG A 52 7.85 4.13 -3.79
C ARG A 52 7.58 4.53 -2.35
N ILE A 53 7.26 5.79 -2.09
CA ILE A 53 6.87 6.25 -0.77
C ILE A 53 5.50 5.67 -0.40
N THR A 54 4.54 5.63 -1.33
CA THR A 54 3.26 4.93 -1.14
C THR A 54 3.50 3.47 -0.75
N ALA A 55 4.32 2.74 -1.51
CA ALA A 55 4.66 1.35 -1.23
C ALA A 55 5.38 1.16 0.12
N LEU A 56 6.21 2.12 0.55
CA LEU A 56 6.88 2.06 1.84
C LEU A 56 5.90 2.14 3.02
N PHE A 57 4.85 2.92 2.88
CA PHE A 57 3.91 3.21 3.97
C PHE A 57 2.56 2.49 3.86
N HIS A 58 2.23 1.81 2.74
CA HIS A 58 0.87 1.28 2.51
C HIS A 58 0.34 0.40 3.63
N ASP A 59 1.18 -0.42 4.21
CA ASP A 59 0.85 -1.43 5.23
C ASP A 59 1.33 -1.07 6.65
N ILE A 60 1.88 0.14 6.85
CA ILE A 60 2.47 0.53 8.14
C ILE A 60 1.45 0.56 9.30
N GLY A 61 0.17 0.68 8.99
CA GLY A 61 -0.92 0.67 9.96
C GLY A 61 -1.41 -0.71 10.38
N LYS A 62 -0.94 -1.80 9.76
CA LYS A 62 -1.40 -3.16 10.08
C LYS A 62 -1.22 -3.56 11.55
N PRO A 63 -0.09 -3.28 12.20
CA PRO A 63 0.07 -3.62 13.62
C PRO A 63 -0.98 -2.96 14.52
N ASN A 64 -1.36 -1.71 14.23
CA ASN A 64 -2.33 -0.95 15.03
C ASN A 64 -3.78 -1.40 14.83
N THR A 65 -4.08 -2.07 13.73
CA THR A 65 -5.43 -2.51 13.35
C THR A 65 -5.60 -4.03 13.41
N HIS A 66 -4.59 -4.72 13.95
CA HIS A 66 -4.60 -6.17 14.05
C HIS A 66 -5.72 -6.66 14.98
N SER A 67 -6.47 -7.62 14.49
CA SER A 67 -7.47 -8.37 15.26
C SER A 67 -7.46 -9.84 14.84
N ILE A 68 -7.86 -10.71 15.74
CA ILE A 68 -7.94 -12.16 15.47
C ILE A 68 -9.39 -12.59 15.60
N ASP A 69 -9.91 -13.29 14.62
CA ASP A 69 -11.25 -13.84 14.66
C ASP A 69 -11.32 -15.14 15.49
N LYS A 70 -12.54 -15.66 15.66
CA LYS A 70 -12.81 -16.92 16.41
C LYS A 70 -12.14 -18.15 15.81
N ASN A 71 -11.67 -18.10 14.58
CA ASN A 71 -10.97 -19.19 13.88
C ASN A 71 -9.44 -19.02 13.95
N GLY A 72 -8.93 -18.01 14.65
CA GLY A 72 -7.51 -17.71 14.76
C GLY A 72 -6.93 -16.99 13.54
N ILE A 73 -7.78 -16.43 12.66
CA ILE A 73 -7.35 -15.73 11.46
C ILE A 73 -7.15 -14.25 11.78
N SER A 74 -6.01 -13.70 11.37
CA SER A 74 -5.69 -12.28 11.54
C SER A 74 -6.38 -11.41 10.50
N HIS A 75 -6.93 -10.28 10.96
CA HIS A 75 -7.56 -9.24 10.17
C HIS A 75 -6.96 -7.88 10.48
N TYR A 76 -7.01 -6.95 9.50
CA TYR A 76 -6.39 -5.62 9.56
C TYR A 76 -7.35 -4.56 9.01
N TYR A 77 -8.62 -4.60 9.44
CA TYR A 77 -9.66 -3.70 8.93
C TYR A 77 -9.31 -2.24 9.22
N GLY A 78 -9.35 -1.41 8.17
CA GLY A 78 -9.08 0.02 8.26
C GLY A 78 -7.58 0.38 8.32
N HIS A 79 -6.67 -0.60 8.09
CA HIS A 79 -5.24 -0.30 8.09
C HIS A 79 -4.85 0.71 7.02
N GLU A 80 -5.58 0.78 5.90
CA GLU A 80 -5.37 1.77 4.85
C GLU A 80 -5.52 3.20 5.37
N ASN A 81 -6.47 3.44 6.27
CA ASN A 81 -6.68 4.75 6.89
C ASN A 81 -5.59 5.04 7.92
N ASN A 82 -5.28 4.10 8.79
CA ASN A 82 -4.22 4.24 9.80
C ASN A 82 -2.85 4.41 9.13
N SER A 83 -2.56 3.66 8.07
CA SER A 83 -1.33 3.80 7.27
C SER A 83 -1.21 5.21 6.67
N ALA A 84 -2.28 5.76 6.11
CA ALA A 84 -2.28 7.10 5.53
C ALA A 84 -2.02 8.18 6.59
N GLU A 85 -2.58 8.04 7.79
CA GLU A 85 -2.35 8.96 8.92
C GLU A 85 -0.89 8.92 9.39
N ILE A 86 -0.32 7.72 9.57
CA ILE A 86 1.08 7.54 9.95
C ILE A 86 2.01 8.12 8.86
N ALA A 87 1.77 7.78 7.59
CA ALA A 87 2.54 8.29 6.46
C ALA A 87 2.50 9.82 6.39
N SER A 88 1.31 10.42 6.50
CA SER A 88 1.15 11.87 6.48
C SER A 88 1.89 12.57 7.62
N ALA A 89 1.88 12.00 8.83
CA ALA A 89 2.62 12.53 9.97
C ALA A 89 4.14 12.45 9.75
N ALA A 90 4.63 11.28 9.32
CA ALA A 90 6.06 11.06 9.03
C ALA A 90 6.56 11.98 7.92
N LEU A 91 5.82 12.12 6.82
CA LEU A 91 6.20 12.97 5.69
C LEU A 91 6.20 14.47 6.05
N ARG A 92 5.25 14.93 6.89
CA ARG A 92 5.28 16.31 7.43
C ARG A 92 6.52 16.55 8.30
N ARG A 93 6.86 15.60 9.17
CA ARG A 93 8.10 15.65 9.99
C ARG A 93 9.34 15.72 9.10
N LEU A 94 9.36 14.98 7.99
CA LEU A 94 10.44 14.96 7.00
C LEU A 94 10.40 16.15 6.03
N LYS A 95 9.44 17.10 6.19
CA LYS A 95 9.32 18.33 5.38
C LYS A 95 9.04 18.09 3.90
N PHE A 96 8.32 17.03 3.55
CA PHE A 96 7.80 16.86 2.19
C PHE A 96 6.75 17.94 1.84
N PRO A 97 6.60 18.32 0.56
CA PRO A 97 5.57 19.26 0.12
C PRO A 97 4.14 18.74 0.42
N ASN A 98 3.22 19.67 0.72
CA ASN A 98 1.84 19.29 1.11
C ASN A 98 1.06 18.58 -0.01
N ASP A 99 1.28 18.95 -1.28
CA ASP A 99 0.70 18.28 -2.44
C ASP A 99 1.20 16.83 -2.55
N PHE A 100 2.49 16.60 -2.37
CA PHE A 100 3.07 15.25 -2.34
C PHE A 100 2.47 14.40 -1.20
N ILE A 101 2.33 14.98 0.01
CA ILE A 101 1.73 14.29 1.17
C ILE A 101 0.27 13.93 0.88
N ARG A 102 -0.49 14.84 0.27
CA ARG A 102 -1.88 14.59 -0.13
C ARG A 102 -1.98 13.44 -1.13
N ASP A 103 -1.09 13.40 -2.13
CA ASP A 103 -1.11 12.36 -3.15
C ASP A 103 -0.74 10.98 -2.56
N VAL A 104 0.26 10.92 -1.66
CA VAL A 104 0.57 9.70 -0.89
C VAL A 104 -0.62 9.26 -0.04
N ASP A 105 -1.28 10.18 0.69
CA ASP A 105 -2.47 9.88 1.51
C ASP A 105 -3.59 9.27 0.66
N VAL A 106 -3.88 9.88 -0.50
CA VAL A 106 -4.88 9.39 -1.46
C VAL A 106 -4.55 7.97 -1.94
N LEU A 107 -3.31 7.73 -2.35
CA LEU A 107 -2.89 6.42 -2.85
C LEU A 107 -2.97 5.36 -1.76
N ILE A 108 -2.49 5.64 -0.54
CA ILE A 108 -2.55 4.69 0.57
C ILE A 108 -4.00 4.39 0.96
N ARG A 109 -4.89 5.39 1.09
CA ARG A 109 -6.30 5.15 1.44
C ARG A 109 -7.06 4.31 0.42
N ASN A 110 -6.59 4.27 -0.82
CA ASN A 110 -7.26 3.57 -1.89
C ASN A 110 -6.54 2.29 -2.36
N HIS A 111 -5.41 1.91 -1.72
CA HIS A 111 -4.60 0.76 -2.17
C HIS A 111 -5.31 -0.59 -2.04
N MET A 112 -6.35 -0.69 -1.21
CA MET A 112 -7.15 -1.92 -1.03
C MET A 112 -8.36 -2.00 -1.96
N ILE A 113 -8.62 -0.96 -2.79
CA ILE A 113 -9.81 -0.93 -3.64
C ILE A 113 -9.59 -1.80 -4.89
N ILE A 114 -10.06 -3.04 -4.82
CA ILE A 114 -10.16 -3.94 -5.96
C ILE A 114 -11.62 -4.43 -6.04
N PHE A 115 -12.21 -4.36 -7.22
CA PHE A 115 -13.61 -4.75 -7.43
C PHE A 115 -13.68 -6.04 -8.23
N GLU A 116 -14.52 -6.99 -7.83
CA GLU A 116 -14.78 -8.20 -8.64
C GLU A 116 -15.55 -7.88 -9.93
N LYS A 117 -16.62 -7.10 -9.83
CA LYS A 117 -17.49 -6.73 -10.99
C LYS A 117 -17.98 -5.29 -10.86
N PRO A 118 -17.12 -4.27 -11.05
CA PRO A 118 -17.54 -2.89 -10.88
C PRO A 118 -18.43 -2.42 -12.02
N GLY A 119 -19.55 -1.77 -11.66
CA GLY A 119 -20.34 -0.99 -12.62
C GLY A 119 -19.70 0.39 -12.85
N ALA A 120 -20.10 1.07 -13.95
CA ALA A 120 -19.57 2.38 -14.35
C ALA A 120 -19.59 3.43 -13.22
N LYS A 121 -20.62 3.43 -12.36
CA LYS A 121 -20.71 4.36 -11.22
C LYS A 121 -19.60 4.13 -10.20
N ALA A 122 -19.24 2.88 -9.92
CA ALA A 122 -18.17 2.55 -8.99
C ALA A 122 -16.81 2.96 -9.56
N ILE A 123 -16.58 2.73 -10.86
CA ILE A 123 -15.35 3.16 -11.55
C ILE A 123 -15.22 4.68 -11.53
N LYS A 124 -16.27 5.41 -11.91
CA LYS A 124 -16.24 6.89 -11.86
C LYS A 124 -15.95 7.39 -10.44
N LYS A 125 -16.53 6.79 -9.41
CA LYS A 125 -16.24 7.13 -8.01
C LYS A 125 -14.78 6.84 -7.65
N PHE A 126 -14.21 5.73 -8.12
CA PHE A 126 -12.80 5.39 -7.92
C PHE A 126 -11.89 6.42 -8.59
N ILE A 127 -12.14 6.75 -9.88
CA ILE A 127 -11.39 7.79 -10.61
C ILE A 127 -11.43 9.14 -9.87
N CYS A 128 -12.62 9.56 -9.41
CA CYS A 128 -12.77 10.81 -8.65
C CYS A 128 -12.04 10.79 -7.31
N LYS A 129 -11.93 9.64 -6.63
CA LYS A 129 -11.23 9.52 -5.36
C LYS A 129 -9.71 9.56 -5.52
N VAL A 130 -9.19 8.89 -6.54
CA VAL A 130 -7.75 8.75 -6.77
C VAL A 130 -7.20 9.98 -7.47
N GLY A 131 -7.98 10.60 -8.36
CA GLY A 131 -7.54 11.62 -9.31
C GLY A 131 -6.94 10.99 -10.57
N ILE A 132 -7.23 11.60 -11.73
CA ILE A 132 -6.75 11.07 -13.02
C ILE A 132 -5.22 11.04 -13.06
N GLU A 133 -4.57 12.05 -12.48
CA GLU A 133 -3.12 12.20 -12.38
C GLU A 133 -2.43 11.08 -11.57
N ASN A 134 -3.17 10.41 -10.71
CA ASN A 134 -2.65 9.36 -9.82
C ASN A 134 -3.00 7.94 -10.28
N LEU A 135 -3.79 7.79 -11.35
CA LEU A 135 -4.26 6.46 -11.79
C LEU A 135 -3.11 5.50 -12.15
N ASP A 136 -2.12 5.97 -12.89
CA ASP A 136 -0.96 5.14 -13.25
C ASP A 136 -0.18 4.70 -11.99
N LYS A 137 -0.11 5.57 -10.98
CA LYS A 137 0.58 5.31 -9.71
C LYS A 137 -0.13 4.24 -8.88
N ILE A 138 -1.47 4.34 -8.79
CA ILE A 138 -2.23 3.34 -8.02
C ILE A 138 -2.22 1.97 -8.69
N PHE A 139 -2.28 1.91 -10.04
CA PHE A 139 -2.15 0.64 -10.75
C PHE A 139 -0.75 0.05 -10.63
N ASP A 140 0.32 0.86 -10.75
CA ASP A 140 1.69 0.38 -10.48
C ASP A 140 1.80 -0.21 -9.07
N HIS A 141 1.23 0.46 -8.08
CA HIS A 141 1.19 -0.06 -6.70
C HIS A 141 0.42 -1.38 -6.61
N PHE A 142 -0.76 -1.52 -7.22
CA PHE A 142 -1.54 -2.76 -7.22
C PHE A 142 -0.75 -3.94 -7.81
N TYR A 143 -0.08 -3.74 -8.94
CA TYR A 143 0.76 -4.77 -9.56
C TYR A 143 1.97 -5.12 -8.68
N ALA A 144 2.63 -4.13 -8.09
CA ALA A 144 3.77 -4.32 -7.21
C ALA A 144 3.40 -5.08 -5.93
N ASP A 145 2.28 -4.73 -5.30
CA ASP A 145 1.76 -5.44 -4.12
C ASP A 145 1.40 -6.88 -4.45
N MET A 146 0.63 -7.09 -5.53
CA MET A 146 0.23 -8.43 -5.96
C MET A 146 1.45 -9.31 -6.29
N SER A 147 2.42 -8.79 -7.04
CA SER A 147 3.65 -9.52 -7.40
C SER A 147 4.54 -9.87 -6.19
N SER A 148 4.29 -9.24 -5.05
CA SER A 148 5.02 -9.47 -3.80
C SER A 148 4.40 -10.56 -2.92
N LYS A 149 3.22 -11.09 -3.30
CA LYS A 149 2.52 -12.19 -2.63
C LYS A 149 3.08 -13.54 -3.04
N LYS A 150 2.58 -14.59 -2.38
CA LYS A 150 2.98 -15.97 -2.69
C LYS A 150 2.46 -16.41 -4.06
N PRO A 151 3.32 -16.96 -4.96
CA PRO A 151 2.86 -17.51 -6.23
C PRO A 151 1.96 -18.75 -6.05
N PRO A 152 1.03 -19.04 -7.01
CA PRO A 152 0.77 -18.25 -8.21
C PRO A 152 -0.02 -16.98 -7.90
N VAL A 153 0.26 -15.88 -8.65
CA VAL A 153 -0.43 -14.58 -8.54
C VAL A 153 -1.44 -14.41 -9.67
N ASP A 154 -2.61 -13.89 -9.34
CA ASP A 154 -3.68 -13.60 -10.30
C ASP A 154 -3.88 -12.08 -10.42
N TYR A 155 -3.62 -11.54 -11.60
CA TYR A 155 -3.78 -10.11 -11.91
C TYR A 155 -5.13 -9.77 -12.54
N SER A 156 -5.99 -10.76 -12.80
CA SER A 156 -7.23 -10.61 -13.58
C SER A 156 -8.15 -9.49 -13.06
N LEU A 157 -8.25 -9.32 -11.75
CA LEU A 157 -9.06 -8.25 -11.15
C LEU A 157 -8.45 -6.87 -11.39
N ILE A 158 -7.12 -6.75 -11.32
CA ILE A 158 -6.41 -5.48 -11.57
C ILE A 158 -6.54 -5.14 -13.05
N ASP A 159 -6.31 -6.10 -13.94
CA ASP A 159 -6.42 -5.91 -15.39
C ASP A 159 -7.85 -5.51 -15.79
N SER A 160 -8.85 -6.19 -15.21
CA SER A 160 -10.26 -5.84 -15.43
C SER A 160 -10.61 -4.43 -14.94
N LEU A 161 -10.11 -4.03 -13.77
CA LEU A 161 -10.31 -2.67 -13.25
C LEU A 161 -9.65 -1.65 -14.16
N LYS A 162 -8.39 -1.90 -14.57
CA LYS A 162 -7.64 -1.01 -15.45
C LYS A 162 -8.35 -0.81 -16.80
N SER A 163 -8.75 -1.90 -17.46
CA SER A 163 -9.49 -1.83 -18.74
C SER A 163 -10.76 -0.97 -18.61
N LYS A 164 -11.53 -1.14 -17.54
CA LYS A 164 -12.76 -0.33 -17.33
C LYS A 164 -12.48 1.13 -17.00
N VAL A 165 -11.36 1.44 -16.36
CA VAL A 165 -10.93 2.81 -16.16
C VAL A 165 -10.55 3.43 -17.49
N ASP A 166 -9.76 2.72 -18.33
CA ASP A 166 -9.33 3.17 -19.65
C ASP A 166 -10.52 3.38 -20.63
N GLU A 167 -11.63 2.65 -20.45
CA GLU A 167 -12.88 2.83 -21.23
C GLU A 167 -13.66 4.11 -20.85
N ILE A 168 -13.41 4.67 -19.64
CA ILE A 168 -14.20 5.81 -19.12
C ILE A 168 -13.45 7.14 -19.28
N ILE A 169 -12.11 7.09 -19.37
CA ILE A 169 -11.25 8.29 -19.53
C ILE A 169 -11.14 8.65 -21.00
#